data_d4c05f2731fbac3f9e7baa34ef45c4ba
#
_entry.id   d4c05f2731fbac3f9e7baa34ef45c4ba
#
_cell.length_a   1.000
_cell.length_b   1.000
_cell.length_c   1.000
_cell.angle_alpha   90.00
_cell.angle_beta   90.00
_cell.angle_gamma   90.00
#
_symmetry.space_group_name_H-M   'P 1'
#
loop_
_entity.id
_entity.type
_entity.pdbx_description
1 polymer ?
#
loop_
_entity_poly.entity_id
_entity_poly.type
_entity_poly.pdbx_seq_one_letter_code
_entity_poly.pdbx_strand_id
1 'polypeptide(L)' 'MYKRQINAAARMNGLSYSKFMYGLKLANIDLNRKVLAEMAVNDAEGFAKLAEVAKAKIA' A
#
# COMPACT_ATOMS: atom_id res chain seq x y z
N MET A 1 0.87 5.58 13.82
CA MET A 1 2.21 5.08 13.56
C MET A 1 2.29 4.32 12.25
N TYR A 2 1.58 3.24 12.12
CA TYR A 2 1.59 2.46 10.89
C TYR A 2 1.08 3.25 9.69
N LYS A 3 0.07 4.08 9.92
CA LYS A 3 -0.52 4.90 8.87
C LYS A 3 0.51 5.82 8.22
N ARG A 4 1.40 6.39 9.03
CA ARG A 4 2.42 7.31 8.53
C ARG A 4 3.42 6.60 7.63
N GLN A 5 3.86 5.40 8.02
CA GLN A 5 4.78 4.61 7.24
C GLN A 5 4.16 4.15 5.93
N ILE A 6 2.93 3.67 6.00
CA ILE A 6 2.19 3.22 4.81
C ILE A 6 1.97 4.39 3.86
N ASN A 7 1.58 5.54 4.40
CA ASN A 7 1.32 6.72 3.60
C ASN A 7 2.58 7.19 2.86
N ALA A 8 3.72 7.23 3.56
CA ALA A 8 4.98 7.63 2.96
C ALA A 8 5.36 6.70 1.81
N ALA A 9 5.27 5.40 2.03
CA ALA A 9 5.60 4.42 1.01
C ALA A 9 4.62 4.48 -0.17
N ALA A 10 3.34 4.67 0.10
CA ALA A 10 2.34 4.80 -0.95
C ALA A 10 2.60 6.02 -1.81
N ARG A 11 2.99 7.12 -1.20
CA ARG A 11 3.31 8.35 -1.93
C ARG A 11 4.51 8.16 -2.85
N MET A 12 5.49 7.41 -2.41
CA MET A 12 6.65 7.09 -3.24
C MET A 12 6.25 6.33 -4.49
N ASN A 13 5.12 5.65 -4.45
CA ASN A 13 4.58 4.92 -5.59
C ASN A 13 3.45 5.67 -6.29
N GLY A 14 3.26 6.94 -5.97
CA GLY A 14 2.28 7.78 -6.62
C GLY A 14 0.85 7.61 -6.12
N LEU A 15 0.68 7.09 -4.92
CA LEU A 15 -0.62 6.88 -4.30
C LEU A 15 -0.72 7.60 -2.97
N SER A 16 -1.95 7.95 -2.56
CA SER A 16 -2.20 8.39 -1.20
C SER A 16 -2.55 7.16 -0.35
N TYR A 17 -2.49 7.31 0.97
CA TYR A 17 -2.86 6.23 1.88
C TYR A 17 -4.27 5.71 1.60
N SER A 18 -5.21 6.63 1.45
CA SER A 18 -6.61 6.27 1.20
C SER A 18 -6.76 5.50 -0.10
N LYS A 19 -6.13 5.97 -1.16
CA LYS A 19 -6.20 5.31 -2.46
C LYS A 19 -5.53 3.94 -2.43
N PHE A 20 -4.40 3.83 -1.75
CA PHE A 20 -3.71 2.56 -1.61
C PHE A 20 -4.59 1.54 -0.89
N MET A 21 -5.18 1.93 0.24
CA MET A 21 -6.05 1.04 1.00
C MET A 21 -7.30 0.66 0.22
N TYR A 22 -7.86 1.63 -0.50
CA TYR A 22 -9.03 1.37 -1.34
C TYR A 22 -8.70 0.39 -2.47
N GLY A 23 -7.56 0.60 -3.11
CA GLY A 23 -7.11 -0.30 -4.18
C GLY A 23 -6.89 -1.73 -3.69
N LEU A 24 -6.30 -1.89 -2.51
CA LEU A 24 -6.13 -3.21 -1.91
C LEU A 24 -7.47 -3.86 -1.63
N LYS A 25 -8.43 -3.10 -1.16
CA LYS A 25 -9.78 -3.60 -0.90
C LYS A 25 -10.44 -4.08 -2.19
N LEU A 26 -10.30 -3.31 -3.27
CA LEU A 26 -10.84 -3.70 -4.57
C LEU A 26 -10.15 -4.94 -5.12
N ALA A 27 -8.88 -5.09 -4.85
CA ALA A 27 -8.11 -6.26 -5.27
C ALA A 27 -8.36 -7.47 -4.37
N ASN A 28 -9.19 -7.30 -3.35
CA ASN A 28 -9.54 -8.34 -2.40
C ASN A 28 -8.32 -8.83 -1.61
N ILE A 29 -7.40 -7.93 -1.32
CA ILE A 29 -6.21 -8.20 -0.53
C ILE A 29 -6.49 -7.81 0.91
N ASP A 30 -6.49 -8.77 1.81
CA ASP A 30 -6.80 -8.54 3.22
C ASP A 30 -5.52 -8.58 4.04
N LEU A 31 -4.83 -7.45 4.08
CA LEU A 31 -3.61 -7.28 4.88
C LEU A 31 -3.86 -6.22 5.96
N ASN A 32 -3.38 -6.47 7.16
CA ASN A 32 -3.53 -5.49 8.22
C ASN A 32 -2.45 -4.42 8.12
N ARG A 33 -2.64 -3.32 8.86
CA ARG A 33 -1.74 -2.16 8.80
C ARG A 33 -0.34 -2.51 9.27
N LYS A 34 -0.22 -3.40 10.24
CA LYS A 34 1.08 -3.82 10.75
C LYS A 34 1.91 -4.50 9.66
N VAL A 35 1.28 -5.41 8.94
CA VAL A 35 1.96 -6.13 7.84
C VAL A 35 2.37 -5.15 6.75
N LEU A 36 1.48 -4.24 6.37
CA LEU A 36 1.78 -3.24 5.35
C LEU A 36 2.92 -2.32 5.77
N ALA A 37 2.92 -1.89 7.03
CA ALA A 37 3.99 -1.05 7.54
C ALA A 37 5.33 -1.78 7.53
N GLU A 38 5.33 -3.04 7.91
CA GLU A 38 6.53 -3.86 7.88
C GLU A 38 7.06 -4.00 6.45
N MET A 39 6.19 -4.23 5.49
CA MET A 39 6.58 -4.31 4.08
C MET A 39 7.16 -2.98 3.59
N ALA A 40 6.58 -1.88 4.02
CA ALA A 40 7.06 -0.55 3.62
C ALA A 40 8.50 -0.31 4.06
N VAL A 41 8.89 -0.88 5.20
CA VAL A 41 10.23 -0.71 5.76
C VAL A 41 11.16 -1.83 5.32
N ASN A 42 10.71 -3.08 5.41
CA ASN A 42 11.57 -4.25 5.23
C ASN A 42 11.47 -4.87 3.84
N ASP A 43 10.38 -4.64 3.12
CA ASP A 43 10.14 -5.23 1.81
C ASP A 43 9.51 -4.20 0.87
N ALA A 44 10.31 -3.20 0.53
CA ALA A 44 9.84 -2.11 -0.32
C ALA A 44 9.41 -2.61 -1.71
N GLU A 45 10.07 -3.62 -2.23
CA GLU A 45 9.71 -4.19 -3.54
C GLU A 45 8.33 -4.82 -3.50
N GLY A 46 8.06 -5.61 -2.47
CA GLY A 46 6.74 -6.22 -2.29
C GLY A 46 5.67 -5.15 -2.12
N PHE A 47 5.98 -4.10 -1.36
CA PHE A 47 5.05 -2.99 -1.18
C PHE A 47 4.77 -2.29 -2.53
N ALA A 48 5.81 -2.08 -3.33
CA ALA A 48 5.65 -1.46 -4.64
C ALA A 48 4.74 -2.29 -5.55
N LYS A 49 4.86 -3.61 -5.50
CA LYS A 49 3.99 -4.49 -6.26
C LYS A 49 2.54 -4.36 -5.81
N LEU A 50 2.30 -4.29 -4.51
CA LEU A 50 0.96 -4.06 -3.99
C LEU A 50 0.41 -2.71 -4.45
N ALA A 51 1.26 -1.69 -4.45
CA ALA A 51 0.87 -0.36 -4.92
C ALA A 51 0.46 -0.38 -6.39
N GLU A 52 1.20 -1.12 -7.21
CA GLU A 52 0.86 -1.26 -8.63
C GLU A 52 -0.49 -1.94 -8.81
N VAL A 53 -0.74 -3.00 -8.06
CA VAL A 53 -2.01 -3.70 -8.10
C VAL A 53 -3.14 -2.75 -7.69
N ALA A 54 -2.92 -2.00 -6.61
CA ALA A 54 -3.91 -1.03 -6.15
C ALA A 54 -4.20 0.03 -7.21
N LYS A 55 -3.16 0.55 -7.86
CA LYS A 55 -3.33 1.53 -8.94
C LYS A 55 -4.17 0.95 -10.08
N ALA A 56 -3.88 -0.29 -10.46
CA ALA A 56 -4.60 -0.93 -11.55
C ALA A 56 -6.08 -1.10 -11.21
N LYS A 57 -6.39 -1.31 -9.95
CA LYS A 57 -7.78 -1.49 -9.54
C LYS A 57 -8.57 -0.20 -9.46
N ILE A 58 -7.91 0.92 -9.13
CA ILE A 58 -8.59 2.21 -9.01
C ILE A 58 -8.45 3.09 -10.25
N ALA A 59 -7.61 2.69 -11.19
CA ALA A 59 -7.39 3.42 -12.44
C ALA A 59 -8.52 3.22 -13.44
#